data_7d3b12692bc5715752642a4101932ecd
#
_entry.id   7d3b12692bc5715752642a4101932ecd
#
_cell.length_a   1.000
_cell.length_b   1.000
_cell.length_c   1.000
_cell.angle_alpha   90.00
_cell.angle_beta   90.00
_cell.angle_gamma   90.00
#
_symmetry.space_group_name_H-M   'P 1'
#
loop_
_entity.id
_entity.type
_entity.pdbx_description
1 polymer ?
#
loop_
_entity_poly.entity_id
_entity_poly.type
_entity_poly.pdbx_seq_one_letter_code
_entity_poly.pdbx_strand_id
1 'polypeptide(L)'
;MAQEYKERIKENIDLKEFLSTKGIVWSDKGSVPKALCMFHDEKTPSFTLSRDLKRYRCFGCNESGDIFDFLMSYEKLSFTESIKQLSNYLSWDYDENTFIDDSERRKKSNILSKEVFEVNKVAQSYFLRQLNDQKSESSRKVIEYLDKRDISASVVNKHYIGFCPDGNLGSLFTHFQSNKVNKRGVMGSNLLYKSEDNNEWVDFFRNRITIAILDENSNIVGFAGRSINDSQKSKYINSKDSEVFNKSQILYGLDRASENIKLKSQAVVVEGYFDCISGYEKGYLNLVAAMGTQLSADNFDKLKRLVTYGSDSGEIIFCFDNDNAGHKAALDTILKLRENIA
;
A
#
# COMPACT_ATOMS: atom_id res chain seq x y z
N MET A 1 -16.24 -14.28 1.29
CA MET A 1 -16.91 -13.54 2.40
C MET A 1 -18.01 -12.60 1.90
N ALA A 2 -17.73 -11.56 1.10
CA ALA A 2 -18.80 -10.63 0.64
C ALA A 2 -19.90 -11.31 -0.16
N GLN A 3 -19.55 -12.18 -1.11
CA GLN A 3 -20.51 -12.93 -1.90
C GLN A 3 -21.34 -13.92 -1.05
N GLU A 4 -20.72 -14.60 -0.13
CA GLU A 4 -21.37 -15.52 0.81
C GLU A 4 -22.35 -14.79 1.73
N TYR A 5 -21.97 -13.61 2.23
CA TYR A 5 -22.84 -12.78 3.05
C TYR A 5 -24.05 -12.24 2.26
N LYS A 6 -23.83 -11.83 0.99
CA LYS A 6 -24.89 -11.45 0.06
C LYS A 6 -25.92 -12.58 -0.11
N GLU A 7 -25.45 -13.80 -0.35
CA GLU A 7 -26.35 -14.94 -0.52
C GLU A 7 -27.10 -15.26 0.78
N ARG A 8 -26.42 -15.19 1.94
CA ARG A 8 -27.09 -15.35 3.24
C ARG A 8 -28.18 -14.31 3.48
N ILE A 9 -27.96 -13.04 3.12
CA ILE A 9 -29.01 -12.00 3.19
C ILE A 9 -30.20 -12.40 2.32
N LYS A 10 -29.98 -12.80 1.06
CA LYS A 10 -31.04 -13.21 0.13
C LYS A 10 -31.84 -14.40 0.65
N GLU A 11 -31.16 -15.36 1.29
CA GLU A 11 -31.83 -16.54 1.87
C GLU A 11 -32.74 -16.18 3.05
N ASN A 12 -32.34 -15.19 3.86
CA ASN A 12 -33.04 -14.84 5.10
C ASN A 12 -34.03 -13.68 4.95
N ILE A 13 -34.09 -12.99 3.78
CA ILE A 13 -35.09 -11.95 3.53
C ILE A 13 -36.31 -12.51 2.78
N ASP A 14 -37.47 -12.25 3.33
CA ASP A 14 -38.71 -12.30 2.59
C ASP A 14 -38.89 -10.99 1.81
N LEU A 15 -38.77 -11.08 0.47
CA LEU A 15 -38.81 -9.91 -0.41
C LEU A 15 -40.22 -9.26 -0.37
N LYS A 16 -41.32 -10.04 -0.21
CA LYS A 16 -42.67 -9.51 -0.10
C LYS A 16 -42.84 -8.68 1.17
N GLU A 17 -42.39 -9.22 2.29
CA GLU A 17 -42.45 -8.54 3.59
C GLU A 17 -41.58 -7.27 3.58
N PHE A 18 -40.36 -7.37 3.13
CA PHE A 18 -39.46 -6.23 3.05
C PHE A 18 -40.03 -5.10 2.17
N LEU A 19 -40.50 -5.42 0.98
CA LEU A 19 -41.09 -4.44 0.08
C LEU A 19 -42.39 -3.84 0.61
N SER A 20 -43.15 -4.59 1.44
CA SER A 20 -44.30 -4.03 2.14
C SER A 20 -43.93 -2.94 3.13
N THR A 21 -42.77 -3.03 3.78
CA THR A 21 -42.24 -1.95 4.63
C THR A 21 -41.92 -0.67 3.85
N LYS A 22 -41.75 -0.79 2.53
CA LYS A 22 -41.53 0.33 1.61
C LYS A 22 -42.82 0.91 1.01
N GLY A 23 -43.95 0.45 1.48
CA GLY A 23 -45.24 0.98 1.06
C GLY A 23 -45.89 0.24 -0.11
N ILE A 24 -45.33 -0.89 -0.57
CA ILE A 24 -45.96 -1.70 -1.62
C ILE A 24 -47.15 -2.44 -1.07
N VAL A 25 -48.30 -2.24 -1.70
CA VAL A 25 -49.58 -2.95 -1.37
C VAL A 25 -49.80 -4.07 -2.35
N TRP A 26 -49.78 -5.30 -1.85
CA TRP A 26 -49.87 -6.48 -2.67
C TRP A 26 -51.33 -6.89 -2.88
N SER A 27 -51.62 -7.36 -4.09
CA SER A 27 -52.86 -8.07 -4.42
C SER A 27 -52.53 -9.57 -4.48
N ASP A 28 -53.14 -10.35 -3.60
CA ASP A 28 -52.94 -11.80 -3.55
C ASP A 28 -53.98 -12.55 -4.43
N LYS A 29 -54.67 -11.85 -5.35
CA LYS A 29 -55.57 -12.45 -6.34
C LYS A 29 -54.73 -13.08 -7.46
N GLY A 30 -54.40 -14.35 -7.33
CA GLY A 30 -53.64 -15.10 -8.35
C GLY A 30 -52.56 -16.01 -7.79
N SER A 31 -51.75 -16.60 -8.68
CA SER A 31 -50.70 -17.57 -8.32
C SER A 31 -49.43 -16.94 -7.80
N VAL A 32 -49.28 -15.64 -7.97
CA VAL A 32 -48.09 -14.83 -7.50
C VAL A 32 -48.56 -13.46 -7.02
N PRO A 33 -47.90 -12.86 -6.01
CA PRO A 33 -48.22 -11.51 -5.56
C PRO A 33 -48.01 -10.48 -6.67
N LYS A 34 -48.95 -9.53 -6.79
CA LYS A 34 -48.89 -8.42 -7.76
C LYS A 34 -49.12 -7.09 -7.06
N ALA A 35 -48.46 -6.04 -7.54
CA ALA A 35 -48.60 -4.69 -7.04
C ALA A 35 -48.49 -3.66 -8.19
N LEU A 36 -48.83 -2.42 -7.91
CA LEU A 36 -48.46 -1.31 -8.78
C LEU A 36 -46.96 -1.12 -8.72
N CYS A 37 -46.35 -0.81 -9.85
CA CYS A 37 -44.90 -0.62 -9.97
C CYS A 37 -44.46 0.65 -9.29
N MET A 38 -43.32 0.60 -8.61
CA MET A 38 -42.68 1.78 -8.00
C MET A 38 -41.72 2.51 -8.97
N PHE A 39 -41.37 1.85 -10.08
CA PHE A 39 -40.40 2.42 -11.06
C PHE A 39 -41.10 3.22 -12.17
N HIS A 40 -42.41 3.07 -12.37
CA HIS A 40 -43.16 3.85 -13.33
C HIS A 40 -44.63 4.00 -12.90
N ASP A 41 -45.32 5.02 -13.40
CA ASP A 41 -46.71 5.27 -13.11
C ASP A 41 -47.59 4.33 -13.90
N GLU A 42 -48.51 3.61 -13.21
CA GLU A 42 -49.48 2.69 -13.81
C GLU A 42 -50.75 2.63 -12.97
N LYS A 43 -51.84 2.22 -13.61
CA LYS A 43 -53.14 2.01 -12.95
C LYS A 43 -53.50 0.54 -12.76
N THR A 44 -52.81 -0.35 -13.45
CA THR A 44 -53.04 -1.79 -13.42
C THR A 44 -51.78 -2.48 -12.90
N PRO A 45 -51.90 -3.34 -11.85
CA PRO A 45 -50.73 -3.99 -11.25
C PRO A 45 -49.94 -4.84 -12.25
N SER A 46 -48.71 -4.47 -12.51
CA SER A 46 -47.78 -5.19 -13.39
C SER A 46 -46.48 -5.63 -12.70
N PHE A 47 -46.23 -5.16 -11.45
CA PHE A 47 -45.09 -5.56 -10.65
C PHE A 47 -45.42 -6.88 -9.92
N THR A 48 -44.59 -7.90 -10.14
CA THR A 48 -44.84 -9.27 -9.64
C THR A 48 -43.62 -9.82 -8.93
N LEU A 49 -43.80 -10.74 -7.99
CA LEU A 49 -42.71 -11.54 -7.42
C LEU A 49 -42.68 -12.93 -8.08
N SER A 50 -41.48 -13.51 -8.07
CA SER A 50 -41.28 -14.93 -8.40
C SER A 50 -41.98 -15.83 -7.36
N ARG A 51 -42.23 -17.10 -7.72
CA ARG A 51 -42.89 -18.05 -6.81
C ARG A 51 -42.12 -18.33 -5.51
N ASP A 52 -40.81 -18.23 -5.57
CA ASP A 52 -39.89 -18.38 -4.42
C ASP A 52 -39.74 -17.09 -3.61
N LEU A 53 -40.41 -15.99 -4.03
CA LEU A 53 -40.37 -14.66 -3.41
C LEU A 53 -38.95 -14.09 -3.30
N LYS A 54 -38.00 -14.47 -4.18
CA LYS A 54 -36.63 -14.01 -4.17
C LYS A 54 -36.32 -12.96 -5.24
N ARG A 55 -37.17 -12.83 -6.25
CA ARG A 55 -36.98 -11.89 -7.36
C ARG A 55 -38.30 -11.16 -7.68
N TYR A 56 -38.15 -9.95 -8.19
CA TYR A 56 -39.26 -9.17 -8.75
C TYR A 56 -39.10 -8.99 -10.26
N ARG A 57 -40.23 -8.75 -10.93
CA ARG A 57 -40.29 -8.32 -12.31
C ARG A 57 -41.55 -7.46 -12.54
N CYS A 58 -41.35 -6.32 -13.19
CA CYS A 58 -42.40 -5.49 -13.72
C CYS A 58 -42.64 -5.83 -15.20
N PHE A 59 -43.87 -6.19 -15.55
CA PHE A 59 -44.25 -6.45 -16.95
C PHE A 59 -44.60 -5.16 -17.70
N GLY A 60 -44.70 -4.00 -17.04
CA GLY A 60 -44.93 -2.70 -17.64
C GLY A 60 -43.65 -2.05 -18.14
N CYS A 61 -42.67 -1.87 -17.26
CA CYS A 61 -41.38 -1.21 -17.60
C CYS A 61 -40.18 -2.17 -17.77
N ASN A 62 -40.40 -3.50 -17.63
CA ASN A 62 -39.38 -4.55 -17.69
C ASN A 62 -38.31 -4.51 -16.60
N GLU A 63 -38.42 -3.64 -15.60
CA GLU A 63 -37.51 -3.64 -14.46
C GLU A 63 -37.59 -4.97 -13.71
N SER A 64 -36.45 -5.55 -13.36
CA SER A 64 -36.40 -6.85 -12.69
C SER A 64 -35.09 -7.02 -11.91
N GLY A 65 -35.16 -7.79 -10.83
CA GLY A 65 -33.97 -8.03 -10.03
C GLY A 65 -34.25 -8.79 -8.73
N ASP A 66 -33.24 -8.81 -7.87
CA ASP A 66 -33.35 -9.25 -6.47
C ASP A 66 -33.48 -8.04 -5.53
N ILE A 67 -33.43 -8.29 -4.23
CA ILE A 67 -33.52 -7.23 -3.21
C ILE A 67 -32.44 -6.18 -3.33
N PHE A 68 -31.22 -6.58 -3.71
CA PHE A 68 -30.12 -5.63 -3.90
C PHE A 68 -30.35 -4.76 -5.14
N ASP A 69 -30.78 -5.38 -6.26
CA ASP A 69 -31.11 -4.65 -7.47
C ASP A 69 -32.22 -3.63 -7.19
N PHE A 70 -33.23 -3.99 -6.38
CA PHE A 70 -34.29 -3.07 -5.98
C PHE A 70 -33.73 -1.86 -5.22
N LEU A 71 -32.92 -2.07 -4.19
CA LEU A 71 -32.36 -0.98 -3.40
C LEU A 71 -31.45 -0.05 -4.22
N MET A 72 -30.63 -0.63 -5.09
CA MET A 72 -29.74 0.15 -5.96
C MET A 72 -30.51 0.91 -7.04
N SER A 73 -31.52 0.31 -7.65
CA SER A 73 -32.30 0.94 -8.73
C SER A 73 -33.35 1.93 -8.21
N TYR A 74 -34.06 1.60 -7.14
CA TYR A 74 -35.17 2.41 -6.62
C TYR A 74 -34.68 3.46 -5.59
N GLU A 75 -33.93 3.04 -4.57
CA GLU A 75 -33.46 3.93 -3.51
C GLU A 75 -32.11 4.60 -3.86
N LYS A 76 -31.52 4.25 -5.00
CA LYS A 76 -30.21 4.79 -5.47
C LYS A 76 -29.06 4.54 -4.49
N LEU A 77 -29.17 3.48 -3.72
CA LEU A 77 -28.12 3.09 -2.78
C LEU A 77 -26.96 2.40 -3.51
N SER A 78 -25.75 2.57 -2.98
CA SER A 78 -24.63 1.71 -3.37
C SER A 78 -24.84 0.28 -2.86
N PHE A 79 -24.09 -0.68 -3.39
CA PHE A 79 -24.14 -2.06 -2.92
C PHE A 79 -23.83 -2.18 -1.42
N THR A 80 -22.84 -1.42 -0.93
CA THR A 80 -22.46 -1.41 0.50
C THR A 80 -23.57 -0.84 1.39
N GLU A 81 -24.21 0.26 0.97
CA GLU A 81 -25.35 0.84 1.68
C GLU A 81 -26.55 -0.12 1.69
N SER A 82 -26.77 -0.85 0.59
CA SER A 82 -27.82 -1.88 0.52
C SER A 82 -27.55 -3.02 1.51
N ILE A 83 -26.30 -3.50 1.61
CA ILE A 83 -25.91 -4.51 2.62
C ILE A 83 -26.19 -3.98 4.03
N LYS A 84 -25.76 -2.75 4.32
CA LYS A 84 -25.95 -2.11 5.66
C LYS A 84 -27.43 -2.04 6.03
N GLN A 85 -28.26 -1.59 5.09
CA GLN A 85 -29.71 -1.48 5.32
C GLN A 85 -30.35 -2.84 5.55
N LEU A 86 -29.99 -3.87 4.76
CA LEU A 86 -30.54 -5.21 4.89
C LEU A 86 -30.03 -5.93 6.14
N SER A 87 -28.77 -5.71 6.53
CA SER A 87 -28.24 -6.23 7.81
C SER A 87 -28.97 -5.63 9.00
N ASN A 88 -29.23 -4.31 8.99
CA ASN A 88 -30.00 -3.63 10.02
C ASN A 88 -31.44 -4.18 10.09
N TYR A 89 -32.08 -4.43 8.93
CA TYR A 89 -33.42 -5.04 8.86
C TYR A 89 -33.46 -6.43 9.48
N LEU A 90 -32.40 -7.23 9.27
CA LEU A 90 -32.24 -8.56 9.84
C LEU A 90 -31.72 -8.54 11.30
N SER A 91 -31.41 -7.37 11.86
CA SER A 91 -30.76 -7.22 13.16
C SER A 91 -29.42 -7.97 13.26
N TRP A 92 -28.68 -8.01 12.15
CA TRP A 92 -27.36 -8.61 12.08
C TRP A 92 -26.26 -7.58 12.32
N ASP A 93 -25.18 -8.01 12.97
CA ASP A 93 -23.99 -7.17 13.11
C ASP A 93 -23.37 -6.89 11.74
N TYR A 94 -23.16 -5.62 11.46
CA TYR A 94 -22.60 -5.11 10.21
C TYR A 94 -21.23 -4.49 10.46
N ASP A 95 -20.18 -5.10 9.91
CA ASP A 95 -18.84 -4.50 9.87
C ASP A 95 -18.62 -3.85 8.50
N GLU A 96 -18.60 -2.52 8.48
CA GLU A 96 -18.45 -1.72 7.26
C GLU A 96 -17.16 -2.05 6.48
N ASN A 97 -16.10 -2.47 7.18
CA ASN A 97 -14.82 -2.80 6.54
C ASN A 97 -14.86 -4.10 5.74
N THR A 98 -15.78 -5.00 6.07
CA THR A 98 -15.93 -6.31 5.38
C THR A 98 -16.60 -6.18 4.01
N PHE A 99 -17.36 -5.10 3.76
CA PHE A 99 -18.27 -4.98 2.60
C PHE A 99 -18.00 -3.76 1.71
N ILE A 100 -16.90 -3.04 1.92
CA ILE A 100 -16.49 -2.00 0.98
C ILE A 100 -16.24 -2.69 -0.38
N ASP A 101 -16.96 -2.25 -1.41
CA ASP A 101 -16.76 -2.70 -2.78
C ASP A 101 -15.28 -2.58 -3.15
N ASP A 102 -14.72 -3.60 -3.79
CA ASP A 102 -13.32 -3.61 -4.22
C ASP A 102 -12.95 -2.37 -5.05
N SER A 103 -13.89 -1.81 -5.80
CA SER A 103 -13.68 -0.56 -6.55
C SER A 103 -13.56 0.66 -5.63
N GLU A 104 -14.37 0.77 -4.58
CA GLU A 104 -14.29 1.84 -3.59
C GLU A 104 -13.07 1.68 -2.69
N ARG A 105 -12.75 0.43 -2.29
CA ARG A 105 -11.53 0.12 -1.55
C ARG A 105 -10.30 0.53 -2.35
N ARG A 106 -10.22 0.19 -3.64
CA ARG A 106 -9.14 0.60 -4.56
C ARG A 106 -9.08 2.12 -4.74
N LYS A 107 -10.23 2.81 -4.83
CA LYS A 107 -10.26 4.28 -4.91
C LYS A 107 -9.74 4.93 -3.64
N LYS A 108 -10.19 4.47 -2.44
CA LYS A 108 -9.71 4.97 -1.14
C LYS A 108 -8.22 4.70 -0.96
N SER A 109 -7.74 3.52 -1.32
CA SER A 109 -6.33 3.12 -1.34
C SER A 109 -5.51 4.00 -2.28
N ASN A 110 -5.93 4.18 -3.52
CA ASN A 110 -5.24 5.04 -4.49
C ASN A 110 -5.15 6.51 -4.06
N ILE A 111 -6.18 7.04 -3.38
CA ILE A 111 -6.15 8.40 -2.84
C ILE A 111 -5.14 8.48 -1.69
N LEU A 112 -5.17 7.53 -0.75
CA LEU A 112 -4.24 7.48 0.36
C LEU A 112 -2.80 7.32 -0.13
N SER A 113 -2.55 6.46 -1.11
CA SER A 113 -1.22 6.27 -1.71
C SER A 113 -0.68 7.58 -2.29
N LYS A 114 -1.49 8.35 -3.03
CA LYS A 114 -1.09 9.66 -3.55
C LYS A 114 -0.73 10.64 -2.43
N GLU A 115 -1.55 10.68 -1.37
CA GLU A 115 -1.28 11.54 -0.22
C GLU A 115 0.01 11.15 0.50
N VAL A 116 0.29 9.85 0.66
CA VAL A 116 1.55 9.35 1.26
C VAL A 116 2.75 9.69 0.38
N PHE A 117 2.66 9.56 -0.94
CA PHE A 117 3.74 9.94 -1.85
C PHE A 117 4.09 11.43 -1.71
N GLU A 118 3.09 12.32 -1.63
CA GLU A 118 3.33 13.76 -1.43
C GLU A 118 3.99 14.03 -0.07
N VAL A 119 3.54 13.37 0.99
CA VAL A 119 4.16 13.48 2.32
C VAL A 119 5.62 13.02 2.28
N ASN A 120 5.91 11.90 1.63
CA ASN A 120 7.27 11.38 1.51
C ASN A 120 8.18 12.33 0.72
N LYS A 121 7.69 12.97 -0.35
CA LYS A 121 8.45 14.00 -1.08
C LYS A 121 8.77 15.21 -0.19
N VAL A 122 7.79 15.69 0.58
CA VAL A 122 8.00 16.81 1.51
C VAL A 122 8.98 16.41 2.61
N ALA A 123 8.89 15.18 3.14
CA ALA A 123 9.86 14.67 4.11
C ALA A 123 11.28 14.60 3.52
N GLN A 124 11.42 14.11 2.29
CA GLN A 124 12.72 14.06 1.61
C GLN A 124 13.34 15.45 1.47
N SER A 125 12.56 16.45 1.09
CA SER A 125 13.06 17.83 0.99
C SER A 125 13.53 18.38 2.35
N TYR A 126 12.83 18.01 3.42
CA TYR A 126 13.24 18.33 4.80
C TYR A 126 14.56 17.64 5.14
N PHE A 127 14.69 16.35 4.94
CA PHE A 127 15.89 15.58 5.27
C PHE A 127 17.12 16.05 4.49
N LEU A 128 16.94 16.38 3.21
CA LEU A 128 18.03 16.93 2.38
C LEU A 128 18.46 18.30 2.87
N ARG A 129 17.53 19.17 3.25
CA ARG A 129 17.84 20.49 3.82
C ARG A 129 18.59 20.35 5.14
N GLN A 130 18.19 19.41 6.01
CA GLN A 130 18.90 19.15 7.26
C GLN A 130 20.32 18.63 7.04
N LEU A 131 20.51 17.75 6.05
CA LEU A 131 21.86 17.28 5.68
C LEU A 131 22.77 18.43 5.25
N ASN A 132 22.23 19.39 4.50
CA ASN A 132 22.99 20.55 3.97
C ASN A 132 23.13 21.72 4.97
N ASP A 133 22.62 21.60 6.19
CA ASP A 133 22.77 22.63 7.22
C ASP A 133 24.21 22.62 7.81
N GLN A 134 25.09 23.40 7.21
CA GLN A 134 26.50 23.53 7.62
C GLN A 134 26.68 24.05 9.06
N LYS A 135 25.67 24.68 9.65
CA LYS A 135 25.70 25.15 11.04
C LYS A 135 25.51 24.02 12.03
N SER A 136 24.88 22.95 11.63
CA SER A 136 24.61 21.78 12.46
C SER A 136 25.85 20.89 12.59
N GLU A 137 26.32 20.67 13.82
CA GLU A 137 27.42 19.74 14.10
C GLU A 137 27.05 18.29 13.67
N SER A 138 25.82 17.87 13.91
CA SER A 138 25.34 16.55 13.52
C SER A 138 25.35 16.36 12.00
N SER A 139 24.95 17.38 11.24
CA SER A 139 25.01 17.34 9.77
C SER A 139 26.43 17.24 9.25
N ARG A 140 27.40 17.97 9.84
CA ARG A 140 28.82 17.83 9.50
C ARG A 140 29.31 16.39 9.74
N LYS A 141 28.96 15.77 10.88
CA LYS A 141 29.32 14.38 11.17
C LYS A 141 28.75 13.40 10.12
N VAL A 142 27.54 13.65 9.62
CA VAL A 142 26.95 12.85 8.55
C VAL A 142 27.72 13.01 7.24
N ILE A 143 28.09 14.25 6.87
CA ILE A 143 28.89 14.52 5.67
C ILE A 143 30.23 13.81 5.77
N GLU A 144 30.96 13.97 6.89
CA GLU A 144 32.23 13.27 7.14
C GLU A 144 32.09 11.75 7.05
N TYR A 145 30.95 11.18 7.50
CA TYR A 145 30.68 9.77 7.38
C TYR A 145 30.52 9.34 5.91
N LEU A 146 29.83 10.14 5.09
CA LEU A 146 29.64 9.88 3.66
C LEU A 146 30.98 10.02 2.90
N ASP A 147 31.76 11.03 3.22
CA ASP A 147 33.10 11.27 2.65
C ASP A 147 34.08 10.11 2.95
N LYS A 148 34.09 9.61 4.19
CA LYS A 148 34.90 8.43 4.58
C LYS A 148 34.53 7.15 3.82
N ARG A 149 33.36 7.13 3.18
CA ARG A 149 32.87 6.03 2.32
C ARG A 149 33.05 6.33 0.84
N ASP A 150 33.72 7.40 0.49
CA ASP A 150 33.91 7.88 -0.88
C ASP A 150 32.56 8.06 -1.64
N ILE A 151 31.53 8.53 -0.95
CA ILE A 151 30.21 8.76 -1.56
C ILE A 151 30.11 10.24 -1.97
N SER A 152 30.08 10.47 -3.28
CA SER A 152 30.02 11.81 -3.85
C SER A 152 28.67 12.52 -3.63
N ALA A 153 28.68 13.85 -3.66
CA ALA A 153 27.45 14.65 -3.60
C ALA A 153 26.45 14.28 -4.73
N SER A 154 26.96 13.87 -5.90
CA SER A 154 26.13 13.39 -7.00
C SER A 154 25.33 12.14 -6.61
N VAL A 155 25.97 11.16 -5.96
CA VAL A 155 25.35 9.92 -5.51
C VAL A 155 24.43 10.18 -4.31
N VAL A 156 24.81 11.08 -3.39
CA VAL A 156 23.93 11.54 -2.31
C VAL A 156 22.59 12.03 -2.86
N ASN A 157 22.63 12.87 -3.89
CA ASN A 157 21.41 13.40 -4.52
C ASN A 157 20.63 12.30 -5.27
N LYS A 158 21.30 11.45 -6.03
CA LYS A 158 20.66 10.37 -6.81
C LYS A 158 20.00 9.32 -5.93
N HIS A 159 20.56 9.04 -4.77
CA HIS A 159 19.99 8.09 -3.80
C HIS A 159 19.10 8.75 -2.76
N TYR A 160 18.82 10.05 -2.92
CA TYR A 160 17.98 10.83 -2.00
C TYR A 160 18.41 10.64 -0.54
N ILE A 161 19.72 10.72 -0.29
CA ILE A 161 20.27 10.65 1.06
C ILE A 161 20.00 11.97 1.76
N GLY A 162 19.56 11.91 3.00
CA GLY A 162 19.30 13.07 3.84
C GLY A 162 19.66 12.79 5.29
N PHE A 163 19.25 13.67 6.18
CA PHE A 163 19.47 13.54 7.61
C PHE A 163 18.23 13.96 8.39
N CYS A 164 17.85 13.17 9.35
CA CYS A 164 16.84 13.55 10.35
C CYS A 164 17.57 13.84 11.67
N PRO A 165 17.70 15.10 12.10
CA PRO A 165 18.40 15.46 13.33
C PRO A 165 17.65 14.97 14.58
N ASP A 166 18.35 14.93 15.70
CA ASP A 166 17.77 14.71 17.03
C ASP A 166 17.23 16.05 17.58
N GLY A 167 16.45 16.74 16.78
CA GLY A 167 15.89 18.04 17.12
C GLY A 167 14.72 17.98 18.08
N ASN A 168 14.19 19.16 18.40
CA ASN A 168 12.98 19.28 19.21
C ASN A 168 11.88 18.34 18.69
N LEU A 169 11.14 17.74 19.61
CA LEU A 169 10.04 16.85 19.31
C LEU A 169 9.14 17.45 18.21
N GLY A 170 8.95 16.68 17.12
CA GLY A 170 8.06 17.10 16.04
C GLY A 170 8.58 18.14 15.05
N SER A 171 9.89 18.24 14.85
CA SER A 171 10.47 19.13 13.82
C SER A 171 9.94 18.85 12.42
N LEU A 172 9.83 17.56 12.05
CA LEU A 172 9.21 17.13 10.81
C LEU A 172 7.71 17.41 10.78
N PHE A 173 7.02 17.24 11.93
CA PHE A 173 5.60 17.59 12.05
C PHE A 173 5.35 19.08 11.77
N THR A 174 6.15 19.97 12.35
CA THR A 174 6.07 21.42 12.10
C THR A 174 6.34 21.71 10.62
N HIS A 175 7.30 20.99 10.00
CA HIS A 175 7.56 21.13 8.57
C HIS A 175 6.35 20.70 7.72
N PHE A 176 5.68 19.62 8.07
CA PHE A 176 4.45 19.19 7.40
C PHE A 176 3.32 20.21 7.52
N GLN A 177 3.14 20.80 8.71
CA GLN A 177 2.15 21.86 8.93
C GLN A 177 2.43 23.07 8.04
N SER A 178 3.70 23.52 7.98
CA SER A 178 4.12 24.67 7.16
C SER A 178 3.90 24.43 5.66
N ASN A 179 4.02 23.19 5.21
CA ASN A 179 3.80 22.79 3.81
C ASN A 179 2.35 22.35 3.53
N LYS A 180 1.45 22.49 4.53
CA LYS A 180 0.01 22.18 4.39
C LYS A 180 -0.27 20.77 3.84
N VAL A 181 0.58 19.78 4.15
CA VAL A 181 0.34 18.40 3.72
C VAL A 181 -0.88 17.79 4.39
N ASN A 182 -1.52 16.86 3.69
CA ASN A 182 -2.73 16.21 4.18
C ASN A 182 -2.44 15.38 5.44
N LYS A 183 -3.23 15.60 6.50
CA LYS A 183 -3.08 14.89 7.79
C LYS A 183 -3.21 13.37 7.63
N ARG A 184 -4.11 12.90 6.77
CA ARG A 184 -4.30 11.46 6.50
C ARG A 184 -3.06 10.85 5.86
N GLY A 185 -2.45 11.53 4.89
CA GLY A 185 -1.18 11.12 4.29
C GLY A 185 -0.04 11.09 5.32
N VAL A 186 0.05 12.09 6.22
CA VAL A 186 1.03 12.10 7.32
C VAL A 186 0.88 10.87 8.22
N MET A 187 -0.36 10.54 8.61
CA MET A 187 -0.62 9.34 9.42
C MET A 187 -0.27 8.05 8.66
N GLY A 188 -0.61 7.98 7.37
CA GLY A 188 -0.32 6.83 6.52
C GLY A 188 1.17 6.63 6.19
N SER A 189 1.99 7.67 6.28
CA SER A 189 3.43 7.60 5.99
C SER A 189 4.26 6.91 7.08
N ASN A 190 3.75 6.83 8.31
CA ASN A 190 4.46 6.31 9.49
C ASN A 190 5.79 7.04 9.80
N LEU A 191 5.96 8.29 9.34
CA LEU A 191 7.16 9.10 9.60
C LEU A 191 7.14 9.76 10.97
N LEU A 192 5.98 9.78 11.61
CA LEU A 192 5.75 10.34 12.93
C LEU A 192 5.03 9.31 13.81
N TYR A 193 5.28 9.38 15.09
CA TYR A 193 4.49 8.67 16.10
C TYR A 193 4.23 9.59 17.30
N LYS A 194 3.26 9.23 18.11
CA LYS A 194 3.01 9.92 19.38
C LYS A 194 3.78 9.25 20.50
N SER A 195 4.49 10.06 21.29
CA SER A 195 5.13 9.61 22.53
C SER A 195 4.07 9.13 23.53
N GLU A 196 4.31 8.00 24.17
CA GLU A 196 3.44 7.49 25.23
C GLU A 196 3.47 8.36 26.49
N ASP A 197 4.64 9.00 26.76
CA ASP A 197 4.86 9.76 27.99
C ASP A 197 4.11 11.11 28.02
N ASN A 198 4.11 11.84 26.91
CA ASN A 198 3.60 13.23 26.84
C ASN A 198 2.64 13.48 25.68
N ASN A 199 2.29 12.46 24.89
CA ASN A 199 1.40 12.54 23.73
C ASN A 199 1.87 13.54 22.65
N GLU A 200 3.16 13.89 22.61
CA GLU A 200 3.75 14.77 21.59
C GLU A 200 4.15 14.00 20.35
N TRP A 201 4.21 14.70 19.22
CA TRP A 201 4.68 14.13 17.96
C TRP A 201 6.20 13.96 17.96
N VAL A 202 6.66 12.81 17.55
CA VAL A 202 8.07 12.41 17.52
C VAL A 202 8.44 11.94 16.12
N ASP A 203 9.56 12.43 15.60
CA ASP A 203 10.08 12.04 14.30
C ASP A 203 10.64 10.61 14.36
N PHE A 204 10.18 9.72 13.46
CA PHE A 204 10.53 8.29 13.51
C PHE A 204 12.04 8.04 13.28
N PHE A 205 12.65 8.83 12.40
CA PHE A 205 14.05 8.65 11.99
C PHE A 205 15.05 9.54 12.75
N ARG A 206 14.72 10.00 13.97
CA ARG A 206 15.60 10.88 14.76
C ARG A 206 17.04 10.38 14.83
N ASN A 207 17.97 11.33 14.65
CA ASN A 207 19.42 11.14 14.72
C ASN A 207 19.94 10.05 13.76
N ARG A 208 19.40 10.08 12.51
CA ARG A 208 19.73 9.08 11.49
C ARG A 208 19.96 9.71 10.13
N ILE A 209 20.93 9.15 9.42
CA ILE A 209 21.03 9.33 7.97
C ILE A 209 19.79 8.69 7.37
N THR A 210 19.01 9.42 6.58
CA THR A 210 17.84 8.91 5.88
C THR A 210 18.20 8.55 4.45
N ILE A 211 17.68 7.45 3.95
CA ILE A 211 17.86 6.97 2.57
C ILE A 211 16.46 6.70 2.03
N ALA A 212 16.06 7.39 0.97
CA ALA A 212 14.76 7.17 0.39
C ALA A 212 14.68 5.80 -0.32
N ILE A 213 13.56 5.12 -0.14
CA ILE A 213 13.24 3.86 -0.83
C ILE A 213 12.20 4.19 -1.88
N LEU A 214 12.49 3.83 -3.13
CA LEU A 214 11.64 4.10 -4.27
C LEU A 214 11.00 2.80 -4.81
N ASP A 215 9.79 2.95 -5.35
CA ASP A 215 9.16 1.91 -6.17
C ASP A 215 9.70 1.92 -7.61
N GLU A 216 9.24 1.00 -8.44
CA GLU A 216 9.63 0.87 -9.84
C GLU A 216 9.20 2.08 -10.70
N ASN A 217 8.27 2.91 -10.20
CA ASN A 217 7.79 4.15 -10.83
C ASN A 217 8.51 5.40 -10.30
N SER A 218 9.59 5.23 -9.52
CA SER A 218 10.36 6.30 -8.89
C SER A 218 9.57 7.13 -7.87
N ASN A 219 8.50 6.59 -7.28
CA ASN A 219 7.83 7.22 -6.15
C ASN A 219 8.57 6.87 -4.86
N ILE A 220 8.72 7.85 -3.96
CA ILE A 220 9.29 7.58 -2.62
C ILE A 220 8.20 6.89 -1.80
N VAL A 221 8.39 5.60 -1.54
CA VAL A 221 7.44 4.75 -0.79
C VAL A 221 7.75 4.70 0.71
N GLY A 222 8.99 4.97 1.09
CA GLY A 222 9.44 4.97 2.48
C GLY A 222 10.90 5.37 2.60
N PHE A 223 11.46 5.14 3.78
CA PHE A 223 12.85 5.48 4.09
C PHE A 223 13.52 4.38 4.90
N ALA A 224 14.84 4.31 4.76
CA ALA A 224 15.71 3.67 5.73
C ALA A 224 16.42 4.73 6.56
N GLY A 225 16.70 4.43 7.81
CA GLY A 225 17.43 5.31 8.71
C GLY A 225 18.65 4.61 9.31
N ARG A 226 19.87 5.05 8.99
CA ARG A 226 21.10 4.57 9.61
C ARG A 226 21.50 5.46 10.78
N SER A 227 21.71 4.87 11.95
CA SER A 227 22.25 5.60 13.12
C SER A 227 23.63 6.18 12.84
N ILE A 228 23.85 7.42 13.27
CA ILE A 228 25.17 8.06 13.32
C ILE A 228 25.88 7.81 14.65
N ASN A 229 25.18 7.31 15.66
CA ASN A 229 25.71 7.00 17.00
C ASN A 229 25.64 5.50 17.25
N ASP A 230 26.76 4.92 17.70
CA ASP A 230 26.84 3.50 18.05
C ASP A 230 26.02 3.13 19.30
N SER A 231 25.60 4.14 20.08
CA SER A 231 24.75 3.95 21.27
C SER A 231 23.28 3.65 20.98
N GLN A 232 22.82 3.82 19.74
CA GLN A 232 21.43 3.50 19.37
C GLN A 232 21.27 1.99 19.22
N LYS A 233 20.19 1.44 19.83
CA LYS A 233 19.87 0.01 19.87
C LYS A 233 19.90 -0.69 18.51
N SER A 234 19.54 0.01 17.43
CA SER A 234 19.49 -0.54 16.08
C SER A 234 20.29 0.32 15.12
N LYS A 235 21.27 -0.29 14.45
CA LYS A 235 22.10 0.38 13.42
C LYS A 235 21.26 0.88 12.26
N TYR A 236 20.29 0.09 11.80
CA TYR A 236 19.33 0.43 10.76
C TYR A 236 17.90 0.25 11.25
N ILE A 237 17.02 1.15 10.82
CA ILE A 237 15.56 1.00 10.89
C ILE A 237 14.98 1.32 9.51
N ASN A 238 13.84 0.72 9.20
CA ASN A 238 13.08 1.00 7.96
C ASN A 238 11.73 1.59 8.32
N SER A 239 11.11 2.31 7.38
CA SER A 239 9.69 2.65 7.48
C SER A 239 8.89 1.40 7.84
N LYS A 240 7.82 1.58 8.61
CA LYS A 240 6.84 0.52 8.85
C LYS A 240 6.05 0.28 7.58
N ASP A 241 5.53 -0.93 7.41
CA ASP A 241 4.63 -1.25 6.31
C ASP A 241 3.46 -0.28 6.28
N SER A 242 3.07 0.12 5.08
CA SER A 242 2.03 1.10 4.82
C SER A 242 1.30 0.76 3.52
N GLU A 243 0.33 1.59 3.13
CA GLU A 243 -0.38 1.43 1.86
C GLU A 243 0.54 1.43 0.62
N VAL A 244 1.71 2.09 0.72
CA VAL A 244 2.66 2.24 -0.40
C VAL A 244 3.97 1.48 -0.19
N PHE A 245 4.23 0.97 1.01
CA PHE A 245 5.49 0.32 1.36
C PHE A 245 5.26 -1.05 1.99
N ASN A 246 5.78 -2.08 1.35
CA ASN A 246 5.92 -3.40 1.93
C ASN A 246 7.36 -3.85 1.72
N LYS A 247 8.11 -3.94 2.82
CA LYS A 247 9.55 -4.25 2.79
C LYS A 247 9.89 -5.54 2.05
N SER A 248 9.03 -6.57 2.12
CA SER A 248 9.27 -7.86 1.47
C SER A 248 9.07 -7.83 -0.06
N GLN A 249 8.42 -6.80 -0.60
CA GLN A 249 8.08 -6.68 -2.02
C GLN A 249 8.95 -5.68 -2.78
N ILE A 250 9.85 -4.99 -2.10
CA ILE A 250 10.68 -3.94 -2.67
C ILE A 250 12.16 -4.33 -2.60
N LEU A 251 12.87 -4.08 -3.70
CA LEU A 251 14.33 -4.13 -3.77
C LEU A 251 14.86 -2.70 -3.85
N TYR A 252 15.74 -2.35 -2.92
CA TYR A 252 16.38 -1.04 -2.95
C TYR A 252 17.25 -0.88 -4.20
N GLY A 253 17.10 0.23 -4.89
CA GLY A 253 17.87 0.56 -6.07
C GLY A 253 17.34 -0.02 -7.38
N LEU A 254 16.27 -0.84 -7.37
CA LEU A 254 15.72 -1.46 -8.57
C LEU A 254 15.24 -0.42 -9.59
N ASP A 255 14.68 0.70 -9.12
CA ASP A 255 14.26 1.84 -9.94
C ASP A 255 15.39 2.39 -10.83
N ARG A 256 16.64 2.35 -10.35
CA ARG A 256 17.84 2.81 -11.06
C ARG A 256 18.58 1.72 -11.80
N ALA A 257 18.51 0.49 -11.29
CA ALA A 257 19.27 -0.65 -11.79
C ALA A 257 18.58 -1.37 -12.95
N SER A 258 17.26 -1.28 -13.09
CA SER A 258 16.47 -2.09 -14.00
C SER A 258 16.95 -2.08 -15.46
N GLU A 259 17.27 -0.90 -16.00
CA GLU A 259 17.77 -0.78 -17.37
C GLU A 259 19.19 -1.40 -17.54
N ASN A 260 20.06 -1.20 -16.55
CA ASN A 260 21.40 -1.77 -16.57
C ASN A 260 21.38 -3.30 -16.37
N ILE A 261 20.43 -3.82 -15.59
CA ILE A 261 20.18 -5.25 -15.44
C ILE A 261 19.77 -5.87 -16.79
N LYS A 262 18.82 -5.25 -17.50
CA LYS A 262 18.39 -5.67 -18.83
C LYS A 262 19.55 -5.66 -19.84
N LEU A 263 20.30 -4.56 -19.88
CA LEU A 263 21.42 -4.39 -20.82
C LEU A 263 22.55 -5.41 -20.60
N LYS A 264 22.81 -5.78 -19.35
CA LYS A 264 23.88 -6.72 -19.00
C LYS A 264 23.41 -8.16 -18.91
N SER A 265 22.09 -8.40 -18.93
CA SER A 265 21.45 -9.67 -18.56
C SER A 265 21.96 -10.19 -17.21
N GLN A 266 22.28 -9.29 -16.29
CA GLN A 266 22.91 -9.60 -15.01
C GLN A 266 22.42 -8.65 -13.91
N ALA A 267 22.00 -9.21 -12.77
CA ALA A 267 21.68 -8.49 -11.54
C ALA A 267 22.65 -8.91 -10.43
N VAL A 268 23.09 -7.94 -9.63
CA VAL A 268 23.88 -8.18 -8.41
C VAL A 268 23.06 -7.81 -7.20
N VAL A 269 22.81 -8.76 -6.31
CA VAL A 269 22.03 -8.58 -5.09
C VAL A 269 23.00 -8.48 -3.92
N VAL A 270 22.98 -7.34 -3.21
CA VAL A 270 23.75 -7.09 -2.00
C VAL A 270 22.83 -7.05 -0.77
N GLU A 271 23.41 -7.05 0.44
CA GLU A 271 22.62 -7.07 1.67
C GLU A 271 22.03 -5.71 2.04
N GLY A 272 22.83 -4.66 1.99
CA GLY A 272 22.51 -3.38 2.59
C GLY A 272 22.48 -2.19 1.63
N TYR A 273 21.91 -1.11 2.15
CA TYR A 273 21.78 0.15 1.40
C TYR A 273 23.13 0.72 0.96
N PHE A 274 24.09 0.78 1.91
CA PHE A 274 25.41 1.37 1.61
C PHE A 274 26.25 0.51 0.69
N ASP A 275 26.04 -0.82 0.65
CA ASP A 275 26.73 -1.70 -0.29
C ASP A 275 26.26 -1.39 -1.71
N CYS A 276 24.95 -1.22 -1.90
CA CYS A 276 24.37 -0.78 -3.16
C CYS A 276 24.84 0.64 -3.55
N ILE A 277 24.82 1.61 -2.61
CA ILE A 277 25.21 3.01 -2.85
C ILE A 277 26.71 3.09 -3.19
N SER A 278 27.58 2.41 -2.43
CA SER A 278 29.02 2.40 -2.69
C SER A 278 29.37 1.71 -4.01
N GLY A 279 28.67 0.63 -4.34
CA GLY A 279 28.82 -0.02 -5.64
C GLY A 279 28.38 0.88 -6.79
N TYR A 280 27.27 1.62 -6.62
CA TYR A 280 26.82 2.60 -7.60
C TYR A 280 27.85 3.72 -7.82
N GLU A 281 28.50 4.23 -6.74
CA GLU A 281 29.59 5.20 -6.83
C GLU A 281 30.76 4.69 -7.66
N LYS A 282 31.06 3.38 -7.58
CA LYS A 282 32.14 2.73 -8.35
C LYS A 282 31.70 2.29 -9.76
N GLY A 283 30.48 2.65 -10.21
CA GLY A 283 29.99 2.37 -11.57
C GLY A 283 29.31 1.03 -11.77
N TYR A 284 29.04 0.30 -10.68
CA TYR A 284 28.23 -0.93 -10.75
C TYR A 284 26.74 -0.57 -10.72
N LEU A 285 26.15 -0.34 -11.90
CA LEU A 285 24.81 0.20 -12.02
C LEU A 285 23.70 -0.87 -12.03
N ASN A 286 24.05 -2.14 -11.97
CA ASN A 286 23.11 -3.28 -11.94
C ASN A 286 22.98 -3.90 -10.54
N LEU A 287 23.21 -3.10 -9.47
CA LEU A 287 23.09 -3.54 -8.09
C LEU A 287 21.73 -3.21 -7.52
N VAL A 288 21.22 -4.15 -6.70
CA VAL A 288 20.03 -3.99 -5.86
C VAL A 288 20.31 -4.51 -4.46
N ALA A 289 19.60 -4.01 -3.44
CA ALA A 289 19.77 -4.51 -2.08
C ALA A 289 18.48 -5.12 -1.50
N ALA A 290 18.65 -6.22 -0.75
CA ALA A 290 17.57 -6.94 -0.07
C ALA A 290 17.12 -6.28 1.26
N MET A 291 17.78 -5.21 1.69
CA MET A 291 17.42 -4.38 2.85
C MET A 291 17.37 -5.14 4.19
N GLY A 292 18.22 -6.15 4.38
CA GLY A 292 18.25 -6.97 5.62
C GLY A 292 17.08 -7.94 5.77
N THR A 293 16.48 -8.36 4.65
CA THR A 293 15.52 -9.46 4.54
C THR A 293 16.03 -10.50 3.56
N GLN A 294 15.56 -11.73 3.68
CA GLN A 294 15.76 -12.71 2.61
C GLN A 294 15.03 -12.25 1.33
N LEU A 295 15.60 -12.51 0.16
CA LEU A 295 14.94 -12.24 -1.10
C LEU A 295 13.63 -13.03 -1.18
N SER A 296 12.51 -12.33 -1.38
CA SER A 296 11.20 -12.96 -1.58
C SER A 296 11.11 -13.60 -2.98
N ALA A 297 10.20 -14.57 -3.15
CA ALA A 297 9.92 -15.16 -4.45
C ALA A 297 9.51 -14.09 -5.48
N ASP A 298 8.65 -13.14 -5.09
CA ASP A 298 8.21 -12.04 -5.96
C ASP A 298 9.39 -11.18 -6.44
N ASN A 299 10.31 -10.85 -5.52
CA ASN A 299 11.51 -10.07 -5.87
C ASN A 299 12.46 -10.85 -6.77
N PHE A 300 12.59 -12.16 -6.56
CA PHE A 300 13.36 -13.02 -7.45
C PHE A 300 12.75 -13.08 -8.85
N ASP A 301 11.45 -13.26 -8.95
CA ASP A 301 10.74 -13.29 -10.23
C ASP A 301 10.83 -11.94 -10.98
N LYS A 302 10.86 -10.82 -10.26
CA LYS A 302 11.15 -9.51 -10.86
C LYS A 302 12.56 -9.49 -11.45
N LEU A 303 13.56 -9.91 -10.70
CA LEU A 303 14.95 -9.95 -11.21
C LEU A 303 15.07 -10.93 -12.37
N LYS A 304 14.49 -12.13 -12.28
CA LYS A 304 14.48 -13.13 -13.36
C LYS A 304 13.96 -12.54 -14.66
N ARG A 305 12.81 -11.85 -14.62
CA ARG A 305 12.23 -11.16 -15.81
C ARG A 305 13.15 -10.08 -16.38
N LEU A 306 13.88 -9.37 -15.53
CA LEU A 306 14.80 -8.32 -15.99
C LEU A 306 16.06 -8.90 -16.62
N VAL A 307 16.68 -9.92 -16.01
CA VAL A 307 17.92 -10.53 -16.54
C VAL A 307 17.69 -11.34 -17.81
N THR A 308 16.47 -11.87 -18.02
CA THR A 308 16.09 -12.58 -19.26
C THR A 308 15.40 -11.68 -20.28
N TYR A 309 15.35 -10.36 -20.06
CA TYR A 309 14.74 -9.44 -21.00
C TYR A 309 15.53 -9.36 -22.32
N GLY A 310 14.95 -9.90 -23.40
CA GLY A 310 15.61 -9.95 -24.71
C GLY A 310 16.77 -10.95 -24.82
N SER A 311 16.89 -11.88 -23.87
CA SER A 311 17.92 -12.93 -23.84
C SER A 311 17.35 -14.22 -23.28
N ASP A 312 17.83 -15.37 -23.81
CA ASP A 312 17.44 -16.70 -23.30
C ASP A 312 18.19 -17.09 -22.01
N SER A 313 19.18 -16.29 -21.60
CA SER A 313 19.99 -16.53 -20.40
C SER A 313 20.28 -15.24 -19.66
N GLY A 314 20.34 -15.31 -18.33
CA GLY A 314 20.70 -14.20 -17.47
C GLY A 314 21.24 -14.70 -16.14
N GLU A 315 21.92 -13.82 -15.42
CA GLU A 315 22.57 -14.14 -14.14
C GLU A 315 22.03 -13.30 -13.00
N ILE A 316 21.80 -13.93 -11.86
CA ILE A 316 21.56 -13.24 -10.58
C ILE A 316 22.70 -13.62 -9.64
N ILE A 317 23.54 -12.66 -9.31
CA ILE A 317 24.72 -12.83 -8.45
C ILE A 317 24.37 -12.37 -7.05
N PHE A 318 24.53 -13.23 -6.05
CA PHE A 318 24.42 -12.87 -4.65
C PHE A 318 25.78 -12.48 -4.09
N CYS A 319 25.93 -11.22 -3.68
CA CYS A 319 27.15 -10.68 -3.11
C CYS A 319 26.84 -10.22 -1.68
N PHE A 320 26.92 -11.17 -0.75
CA PHE A 320 26.62 -10.97 0.67
C PHE A 320 27.91 -10.89 1.49
N ASP A 321 27.79 -10.37 2.72
CA ASP A 321 28.91 -10.21 3.62
C ASP A 321 29.61 -11.55 3.91
N ASN A 322 30.94 -11.54 3.98
CA ASN A 322 31.74 -12.75 4.24
C ASN A 322 31.76 -13.08 5.75
N ASP A 323 30.57 -13.23 6.33
CA ASP A 323 30.38 -13.69 7.70
C ASP A 323 29.36 -14.84 7.76
N ASN A 324 29.18 -15.41 8.96
CA ASN A 324 28.28 -16.53 9.15
C ASN A 324 26.81 -16.20 8.82
N ALA A 325 26.40 -14.93 9.01
CA ALA A 325 25.04 -14.48 8.73
C ALA A 325 24.81 -14.33 7.21
N GLY A 326 25.77 -13.73 6.51
CA GLY A 326 25.73 -13.60 5.04
C GLY A 326 25.79 -14.94 4.33
N HIS A 327 26.67 -15.85 4.75
CA HIS A 327 26.71 -17.21 4.22
C HIS A 327 25.38 -17.96 4.41
N LYS A 328 24.78 -17.85 5.62
CA LYS A 328 23.48 -18.45 5.90
C LYS A 328 22.39 -17.82 5.05
N ALA A 329 22.35 -16.50 4.93
CA ALA A 329 21.37 -15.78 4.11
C ALA A 329 21.45 -16.19 2.62
N ALA A 330 22.68 -16.37 2.09
CA ALA A 330 22.90 -16.83 0.72
C ALA A 330 22.35 -18.25 0.53
N LEU A 331 22.68 -19.18 1.43
CA LEU A 331 22.22 -20.56 1.35
C LEU A 331 20.69 -20.66 1.49
N ASP A 332 20.10 -19.97 2.48
CA ASP A 332 18.66 -19.97 2.70
C ASP A 332 17.91 -19.39 1.50
N THR A 333 18.49 -18.36 0.86
CA THR A 333 17.93 -17.77 -0.37
C THR A 333 17.96 -18.77 -1.52
N ILE A 334 19.12 -19.42 -1.77
CA ILE A 334 19.27 -20.40 -2.85
C ILE A 334 18.34 -21.59 -2.65
N LEU A 335 18.21 -22.11 -1.42
CA LEU A 335 17.34 -23.24 -1.12
C LEU A 335 15.86 -22.92 -1.39
N LYS A 336 15.39 -21.76 -0.93
CA LYS A 336 14.02 -21.30 -1.20
C LYS A 336 13.73 -21.06 -2.68
N LEU A 337 14.72 -20.53 -3.42
CA LEU A 337 14.56 -20.25 -4.83
C LEU A 337 14.61 -21.52 -5.69
N ARG A 338 15.29 -22.59 -5.22
CA ARG A 338 15.35 -23.86 -5.92
C ARG A 338 13.96 -24.48 -6.11
N GLU A 339 13.04 -24.28 -5.18
CA GLU A 339 11.65 -24.73 -5.29
C GLU A 339 10.86 -23.98 -6.37
N ASN A 340 11.32 -22.79 -6.79
CA ASN A 340 10.69 -21.94 -7.81
C ASN A 340 11.42 -21.98 -9.17
N ILE A 341 12.53 -22.73 -9.30
CA ILE A 341 13.31 -22.86 -10.54
C ILE A 341 12.96 -24.15 -11.28
N ALA A 342 12.31 -25.11 -10.61
CA ALA A 342 11.77 -26.33 -11.23
C ALA A 342 10.38 -26.04 -11.78
#